data_e7882c8d22b882bebd793c41bb0b3111
#
_entry.id   e7882c8d22b882bebd793c41bb0b3111
#
_cell.length_a   1.000
_cell.length_b   1.000
_cell.length_c   1.000
_cell.angle_alpha   90.00
_cell.angle_beta   90.00
_cell.angle_gamma   90.00
#
_symmetry.space_group_name_H-M   'P 1'
#
loop_
_entity.id
_entity.type
_entity.pdbx_description
1 polymer ?
#
loop_
_entity_poly.entity_id
_entity_poly.type
_entity_poly.pdbx_seq_one_letter_code
_entity_poly.pdbx_strand_id
1 'polypeptide(L)'
;MGKQNLYQHTWQVPFIAAGPGIPAGRRVPGNVYLLDLLATVCDFTGVQPPATNEGISMKPVLTGKTETLREVLYGAYSGGAKPGIRCVRRGDWKLIVYKAPELNLHHTQLFNLQQNPHELLAEHHQPAVSTLLPTPPTAQQINLADQPEYATQLQQMQQLLKAEMQRLNDPALLEF
;
A
#
# COMPACT_ATOMS: atom_id res chain seq x y z
N MET A 1 7.95 18.05 -6.91
CA MET A 1 7.24 16.94 -7.58
C MET A 1 6.30 16.29 -6.59
N GLY A 2 5.05 16.08 -6.98
CA GLY A 2 4.03 15.52 -6.09
C GLY A 2 4.20 14.03 -5.85
N LYS A 3 3.58 13.54 -4.78
CA LYS A 3 3.49 12.13 -4.44
C LYS A 3 2.41 11.45 -5.30
N GLN A 4 2.67 11.33 -6.61
CA GLN A 4 1.73 10.85 -7.62
C GLN A 4 1.97 9.38 -7.96
N ASN A 5 2.24 8.58 -6.93
CA ASN A 5 2.45 7.13 -7.05
C ASN A 5 1.99 6.41 -5.78
N LEU A 6 2.00 5.08 -5.81
CA LEU A 6 1.60 4.24 -4.69
C LEU A 6 2.77 3.40 -4.13
N TYR A 7 4.01 3.83 -4.34
CA TYR A 7 5.18 3.22 -3.69
C TYR A 7 5.18 3.45 -2.17
N GLN A 8 5.91 2.61 -1.43
CA GLN A 8 5.97 2.67 0.03
C GLN A 8 6.37 4.06 0.55
N HIS A 9 7.34 4.72 -0.06
CA HIS A 9 7.78 6.06 0.34
C HIS A 9 6.71 7.15 0.19
N THR A 10 5.65 6.90 -0.59
CA THR A 10 4.49 7.79 -0.71
C THR A 10 3.34 7.34 0.17
N TRP A 11 3.17 6.05 0.32
CA TRP A 11 2.01 5.42 0.92
C TRP A 11 2.19 5.13 2.42
N GLN A 12 3.41 4.76 2.82
CA GLN A 12 3.74 4.50 4.21
C GLN A 12 4.14 5.80 4.92
N VAL A 13 3.38 6.17 5.93
CA VAL A 13 3.68 7.32 6.80
C VAL A 13 3.95 6.84 8.23
N PRO A 14 4.85 7.51 8.98
CA PRO A 14 5.04 7.20 10.38
C PRO A 14 3.79 7.55 11.19
N PHE A 15 3.43 6.66 12.12
CA PHE A 15 2.35 6.88 13.07
C PHE A 15 2.84 6.58 14.49
N ILE A 16 2.67 7.53 15.40
CA ILE A 16 3.05 7.42 16.81
C ILE A 16 1.84 7.79 17.65
N ALA A 17 1.50 6.96 18.61
CA ALA A 17 0.41 7.22 19.55
C ALA A 17 0.90 7.07 20.99
N ALA A 18 0.44 7.98 21.84
CA ALA A 18 0.67 7.94 23.29
C ALA A 18 -0.57 8.45 24.02
N GLY A 19 -0.87 7.86 25.15
CA GLY A 19 -2.02 8.26 25.96
C GLY A 19 -2.41 7.22 27.01
N PRO A 20 -3.44 7.50 27.81
CA PRO A 20 -3.95 6.56 28.79
C PRO A 20 -4.36 5.22 28.14
N GLY A 21 -3.87 4.11 28.72
CA GLY A 21 -4.17 2.76 28.23
C GLY A 21 -3.35 2.31 27.02
N ILE A 22 -2.43 3.15 26.50
CA ILE A 22 -1.51 2.78 25.43
C ILE A 22 -0.15 2.41 26.02
N PRO A 23 0.32 1.14 25.91
CA PRO A 23 1.61 0.71 26.44
C PRO A 23 2.77 1.48 25.78
N ALA A 24 3.72 1.96 26.60
CA ALA A 24 4.91 2.65 26.10
C ALA A 24 5.90 1.69 25.41
N GLY A 25 6.66 2.22 24.46
CA GLY A 25 7.79 1.52 23.82
C GLY A 25 7.39 0.37 22.88
N ARG A 26 6.11 0.18 22.60
CA ARG A 26 5.62 -0.90 21.73
C ARG A 26 5.72 -0.50 20.25
N ARG A 27 6.20 -1.42 19.42
CA ARG A 27 6.09 -1.37 17.96
C ARG A 27 5.06 -2.38 17.50
N VAL A 28 4.18 -1.95 16.60
CA VAL A 28 3.13 -2.80 16.04
C VAL A 28 3.30 -2.87 14.54
N PRO A 29 3.46 -4.06 13.95
CA PRO A 29 3.65 -4.23 12.51
C PRO A 29 2.34 -4.15 11.72
N GLY A 30 1.20 -3.99 12.38
CA GLY A 30 -0.12 -4.04 11.76
C GLY A 30 -0.37 -2.92 10.77
N ASN A 31 -1.14 -3.23 9.75
CA ASN A 31 -1.57 -2.28 8.73
C ASN A 31 -2.74 -1.42 9.21
N VAL A 32 -2.63 -0.11 9.06
CA VAL A 32 -3.67 0.88 9.39
C VAL A 32 -3.77 1.92 8.27
N TYR A 33 -4.90 2.60 8.21
CA TYR A 33 -5.08 3.79 7.36
C TYR A 33 -5.18 5.06 8.21
N LEU A 34 -4.83 6.21 7.65
CA LEU A 34 -5.06 7.49 8.33
C LEU A 34 -6.54 7.75 8.58
N LEU A 35 -7.43 7.25 7.74
CA LEU A 35 -8.88 7.35 7.95
C LEU A 35 -9.37 6.62 9.23
N ASP A 36 -8.57 5.71 9.77
CA ASP A 36 -8.88 5.00 11.02
C ASP A 36 -8.76 5.90 12.26
N LEU A 37 -8.09 7.04 12.12
CA LEU A 37 -7.85 7.96 13.24
C LEU A 37 -9.16 8.48 13.84
N LEU A 38 -10.12 8.88 13.02
CA LEU A 38 -11.41 9.38 13.49
C LEU A 38 -12.15 8.33 14.33
N ALA A 39 -12.29 7.11 13.80
CA ALA A 39 -12.92 6.00 14.53
C ALA A 39 -12.17 5.69 15.84
N THR A 40 -10.85 5.81 15.84
CA THR A 40 -10.00 5.56 17.01
C THR A 40 -10.23 6.61 18.10
N VAL A 41 -10.24 7.89 17.73
CA VAL A 41 -10.51 8.99 18.70
C VAL A 41 -11.91 8.84 19.28
N CYS A 42 -12.91 8.56 18.44
CA CYS A 42 -14.28 8.33 18.88
C CYS A 42 -14.38 7.18 19.89
N ASP A 43 -13.69 6.06 19.61
CA ASP A 43 -13.68 4.89 20.52
C ASP A 43 -12.98 5.18 21.86
N PHE A 44 -11.90 5.98 21.88
CA PHE A 44 -11.26 6.36 23.14
C PHE A 44 -12.08 7.34 23.96
N THR A 45 -12.86 8.19 23.31
CA THR A 45 -13.67 9.24 23.97
C THR A 45 -15.11 8.81 24.26
N GLY A 46 -15.55 7.64 23.77
CA GLY A 46 -16.92 7.17 23.91
C GLY A 46 -17.93 7.90 23.02
N VAL A 47 -17.45 8.65 22.03
CA VAL A 47 -18.30 9.37 21.06
C VAL A 47 -18.56 8.46 19.85
N GLN A 48 -19.78 8.48 19.32
CA GLN A 48 -20.10 7.72 18.10
C GLN A 48 -19.49 8.43 16.87
N PRO A 49 -18.78 7.71 15.99
CA PRO A 49 -18.31 8.29 14.74
C PRO A 49 -19.49 8.62 13.81
N PRO A 50 -19.32 9.59 12.90
CA PRO A 50 -20.34 9.88 11.88
C PRO A 50 -20.68 8.64 11.05
N ALA A 51 -21.91 8.55 10.56
CA ALA A 51 -22.35 7.44 9.70
C ALA A 51 -21.54 7.30 8.38
N THR A 52 -20.90 8.38 7.95
CA THR A 52 -20.00 8.41 6.77
C THR A 52 -18.58 7.94 7.07
N ASN A 53 -18.27 7.57 8.32
CA ASN A 53 -16.94 7.07 8.65
C ASN A 53 -16.73 5.67 8.10
N GLU A 54 -15.68 5.51 7.31
CA GLU A 54 -15.23 4.21 6.76
C GLU A 54 -14.04 3.62 7.53
N GLY A 55 -13.51 4.38 8.49
CA GLY A 55 -12.38 3.95 9.32
C GLY A 55 -12.77 2.92 10.38
N ILE A 56 -11.80 2.14 10.80
CA ILE A 56 -11.92 1.15 11.89
C ILE A 56 -11.07 1.62 13.06
N SER A 57 -11.58 1.51 14.29
CA SER A 57 -10.81 1.90 15.48
C SER A 57 -9.52 1.08 15.61
N MET A 58 -8.39 1.78 15.72
CA MET A 58 -7.08 1.20 16.03
C MET A 58 -6.92 0.88 17.53
N LYS A 59 -7.89 1.18 18.38
CA LYS A 59 -7.79 1.00 19.85
C LYS A 59 -7.38 -0.43 20.25
N PRO A 60 -7.90 -1.52 19.65
CA PRO A 60 -7.44 -2.87 19.97
C PRO A 60 -5.95 -3.08 19.72
N VAL A 61 -5.43 -2.56 18.62
CA VAL A 61 -4.02 -2.62 18.26
C VAL A 61 -3.18 -1.73 19.20
N LEU A 62 -3.61 -0.50 19.43
CA LEU A 62 -2.90 0.47 20.29
C LEU A 62 -2.82 0.00 21.76
N THR A 63 -3.86 -0.66 22.24
CA THR A 63 -3.91 -1.18 23.62
C THR A 63 -3.29 -2.57 23.79
N GLY A 64 -2.83 -3.19 22.69
CA GLY A 64 -2.16 -4.49 22.74
C GLY A 64 -3.09 -5.70 22.74
N LYS A 65 -4.37 -5.53 22.46
CA LYS A 65 -5.32 -6.65 22.35
C LYS A 65 -5.16 -7.47 21.09
N THR A 66 -4.72 -6.84 20.01
CA THR A 66 -4.44 -7.48 18.72
C THR A 66 -3.15 -6.93 18.11
N GLU A 67 -2.53 -7.67 17.20
CA GLU A 67 -1.31 -7.25 16.50
C GLU A 67 -1.63 -6.63 15.13
N THR A 68 -2.81 -6.90 14.58
CA THR A 68 -3.19 -6.41 13.25
C THR A 68 -4.63 -5.91 13.24
N LEU A 69 -4.90 -4.91 12.41
CA LEU A 69 -6.23 -4.39 12.14
C LEU A 69 -6.73 -4.84 10.76
N ARG A 70 -5.82 -4.94 9.81
CA ARG A 70 -6.10 -5.35 8.44
C ARG A 70 -5.00 -6.24 7.89
N GLU A 71 -5.40 -7.28 7.16
CA GLU A 71 -4.45 -8.12 6.43
C GLU A 71 -4.12 -7.53 5.06
N VAL A 72 -5.08 -6.82 4.48
CA VAL A 72 -4.99 -6.26 3.13
C VAL A 72 -5.07 -4.74 3.19
N LEU A 73 -4.19 -4.09 2.45
CA LEU A 73 -4.27 -2.67 2.15
C LEU A 73 -4.56 -2.47 0.65
N TYR A 74 -5.48 -1.57 0.36
CA TYR A 74 -5.83 -1.12 -0.97
C TYR A 74 -5.49 0.36 -1.13
N GLY A 75 -5.00 0.76 -2.30
CA GLY A 75 -4.73 2.16 -2.62
C GLY A 75 -5.14 2.50 -4.05
N ALA A 76 -5.66 3.71 -4.23
CA ALA A 76 -6.06 4.26 -5.52
C ALA A 76 -5.52 5.67 -5.70
N TYR A 77 -5.02 5.96 -6.90
CA TYR A 77 -4.65 7.30 -7.34
C TYR A 77 -5.17 7.53 -8.76
N SER A 78 -6.06 8.50 -8.93
CA SER A 78 -6.71 8.82 -10.22
C SER A 78 -6.44 10.27 -10.64
N GLY A 79 -5.39 10.91 -10.12
CA GLY A 79 -5.01 12.27 -10.48
C GLY A 79 -4.41 12.33 -11.90
N GLY A 80 -5.07 13.06 -12.81
CA GLY A 80 -4.67 13.21 -14.19
C GLY A 80 -5.26 12.12 -15.08
N ALA A 81 -4.48 11.07 -15.37
CA ALA A 81 -4.91 9.97 -16.22
C ALA A 81 -5.90 9.03 -15.51
N LYS A 82 -6.92 8.55 -16.23
CA LYS A 82 -7.93 7.63 -15.70
C LYS A 82 -7.83 6.27 -16.41
N PRO A 83 -8.08 5.18 -15.71
CA PRO A 83 -8.41 5.03 -14.30
C PRO A 83 -7.25 5.31 -13.34
N GLY A 84 -6.00 5.43 -13.80
CA GLY A 84 -4.83 5.80 -13.01
C GLY A 84 -4.13 4.60 -12.39
N ILE A 85 -3.81 4.69 -11.10
CA ILE A 85 -3.00 3.70 -10.40
C ILE A 85 -3.85 3.03 -9.33
N ARG A 86 -3.73 1.70 -9.24
CA ARG A 86 -4.33 0.89 -8.17
C ARG A 86 -3.25 0.00 -7.57
N CYS A 87 -3.31 -0.20 -6.27
CA CYS A 87 -2.43 -1.16 -5.62
C CYS A 87 -3.14 -1.96 -4.54
N VAL A 88 -2.60 -3.14 -4.28
CA VAL A 88 -2.97 -3.97 -3.14
C VAL A 88 -1.71 -4.51 -2.47
N ARG A 89 -1.73 -4.58 -1.14
CA ARG A 89 -0.69 -5.20 -0.33
C ARG A 89 -1.29 -6.22 0.62
N ARG A 90 -0.66 -7.39 0.69
CA ARG A 90 -0.93 -8.41 1.70
C ARG A 90 0.39 -9.03 2.16
N GLY A 91 0.68 -8.89 3.44
CA GLY A 91 1.98 -9.27 3.97
C GLY A 91 3.12 -8.53 3.29
N ASP A 92 4.08 -9.29 2.78
CA ASP A 92 5.25 -8.75 2.05
C ASP A 92 5.00 -8.54 0.57
N TRP A 93 3.87 -9.00 0.04
CA TRP A 93 3.55 -8.86 -1.38
C TRP A 93 2.77 -7.60 -1.67
N LYS A 94 3.20 -6.87 -2.70
CA LYS A 94 2.52 -5.67 -3.19
C LYS A 94 2.46 -5.67 -4.71
N LEU A 95 1.26 -5.44 -5.21
CA LEU A 95 0.96 -5.27 -6.63
C LEU A 95 0.58 -3.81 -6.89
N ILE A 96 1.17 -3.21 -7.91
CA ILE A 96 0.79 -1.87 -8.42
C ILE A 96 0.44 -2.02 -9.89
N VAL A 97 -0.73 -1.52 -10.29
CA VAL A 97 -1.19 -1.51 -11.67
C VAL A 97 -1.43 -0.08 -12.11
N TYR A 98 -0.80 0.29 -13.22
CA TYR A 98 -0.97 1.55 -13.91
C TYR A 98 -1.85 1.31 -15.13
N LYS A 99 -2.93 2.04 -15.28
CA LYS A 99 -3.78 1.96 -16.46
C LYS A 99 -4.27 3.36 -16.85
N ALA A 100 -3.92 3.78 -18.05
CA ALA A 100 -4.38 5.02 -18.68
C ALA A 100 -4.49 4.78 -20.17
N PRO A 101 -5.65 4.26 -20.66
CA PRO A 101 -5.86 3.89 -22.05
C PRO A 101 -5.63 5.06 -23.01
N GLU A 102 -6.01 6.28 -22.62
CA GLU A 102 -5.79 7.50 -23.40
C GLU A 102 -4.31 7.83 -23.63
N LEU A 103 -3.42 7.29 -22.78
CA LEU A 103 -1.97 7.39 -22.91
C LEU A 103 -1.32 6.13 -23.44
N ASN A 104 -2.13 5.14 -23.85
CA ASN A 104 -1.66 3.78 -24.16
C ASN A 104 -0.76 3.18 -23.08
N LEU A 105 -1.09 3.47 -21.81
CA LEU A 105 -0.33 3.00 -20.66
C LEU A 105 -1.05 1.85 -19.98
N HIS A 106 -0.39 0.71 -19.93
CA HIS A 106 -0.72 -0.42 -19.07
C HIS A 106 0.58 -1.02 -18.55
N HIS A 107 0.81 -0.93 -17.24
CA HIS A 107 2.02 -1.44 -16.62
C HIS A 107 1.68 -2.05 -15.26
N THR A 108 2.27 -3.22 -15.01
CA THR A 108 2.07 -3.97 -13.77
C THR A 108 3.40 -4.17 -13.08
N GLN A 109 3.45 -3.90 -11.77
CA GLN A 109 4.63 -4.09 -10.94
C GLN A 109 4.28 -4.97 -9.74
N LEU A 110 5.07 -6.02 -9.53
CA LEU A 110 4.96 -6.90 -8.37
C LEU A 110 6.24 -6.82 -7.55
N PHE A 111 6.09 -6.62 -6.25
CA PHE A 111 7.19 -6.50 -5.30
C PHE A 111 7.03 -7.49 -4.15
N ASN A 112 8.17 -8.03 -3.69
CA ASN A 112 8.31 -8.64 -2.39
C ASN A 112 9.02 -7.63 -1.47
N LEU A 113 8.30 -7.05 -0.52
CA LEU A 113 8.80 -5.98 0.35
C LEU A 113 9.83 -6.45 1.40
N GLN A 114 9.92 -7.76 1.65
CA GLN A 114 10.99 -8.32 2.46
C GLN A 114 12.34 -8.26 1.72
N GLN A 115 12.32 -8.50 0.41
CA GLN A 115 13.52 -8.50 -0.44
C GLN A 115 13.84 -7.09 -0.96
N ASN A 116 12.81 -6.30 -1.26
CA ASN A 116 12.92 -4.96 -1.82
C ASN A 116 11.99 -3.98 -1.07
N PRO A 117 12.31 -3.60 0.18
CA PRO A 117 11.44 -2.78 1.02
C PRO A 117 11.21 -1.35 0.49
N HIS A 118 12.06 -0.87 -0.38
CA HIS A 118 11.97 0.45 -0.98
C HIS A 118 11.41 0.45 -2.40
N GLU A 119 11.04 -0.73 -2.92
CA GLU A 119 10.48 -0.90 -4.27
C GLU A 119 11.37 -0.27 -5.35
N LEU A 120 12.68 -0.38 -5.18
CA LEU A 120 13.66 0.09 -6.15
C LEU A 120 13.66 -0.85 -7.37
N LEU A 121 13.75 -0.26 -8.55
CA LEU A 121 13.89 -0.99 -9.80
C LEU A 121 15.18 -0.51 -10.48
N ALA A 122 16.07 -1.43 -10.78
CA ALA A 122 17.35 -1.12 -11.44
C ALA A 122 17.14 -0.40 -12.78
N GLU A 123 16.09 -0.78 -13.52
CA GLU A 123 15.71 -0.18 -14.81
C GLU A 123 15.27 1.28 -14.72
N HIS A 124 14.85 1.76 -13.55
CA HIS A 124 14.43 3.15 -13.34
C HIS A 124 15.61 4.09 -13.04
N HIS A 125 16.81 3.53 -12.89
CA HIS A 125 17.99 4.31 -12.55
C HIS A 125 18.93 4.43 -13.75
N GLN A 126 19.01 5.63 -14.31
CA GLN A 126 20.05 5.92 -15.28
C GLN A 126 21.44 5.77 -14.62
N PRO A 127 22.46 5.32 -15.35
CA PRO A 127 23.82 5.12 -14.81
C PRO A 127 24.35 6.34 -14.05
N ALA A 128 24.09 7.54 -14.58
CA ALA A 128 24.51 8.80 -13.93
C ALA A 128 23.82 9.04 -12.56
N VAL A 129 22.60 8.53 -12.37
CA VAL A 129 21.87 8.63 -11.09
C VAL A 129 22.31 7.52 -10.14
N SER A 130 22.56 6.32 -10.65
CA SER A 130 22.98 5.18 -9.85
C SER A 130 24.31 5.45 -9.12
N THR A 131 25.20 6.24 -9.71
CA THR A 131 26.48 6.62 -9.06
C THR A 131 26.30 7.59 -7.88
N LEU A 132 25.15 8.26 -7.78
CA LEU A 132 24.83 9.20 -6.70
C LEU A 132 24.08 8.53 -5.55
N LEU A 133 23.63 7.30 -5.72
CA LEU A 133 22.91 6.57 -4.67
C LEU A 133 23.92 6.03 -3.64
N PRO A 134 23.61 6.15 -2.33
CA PRO A 134 24.45 5.54 -1.29
C PRO A 134 24.57 4.02 -1.46
N THR A 135 23.53 3.40 -2.00
CA THR A 135 23.48 1.98 -2.33
C THR A 135 22.89 1.85 -3.73
N PRO A 136 23.66 1.45 -4.74
CA PRO A 136 23.13 1.24 -6.08
C PRO A 136 22.14 0.07 -6.09
N PRO A 137 21.15 0.09 -7.00
CA PRO A 137 20.22 -1.02 -7.15
C PRO A 137 20.95 -2.34 -7.42
N THR A 138 20.50 -3.39 -6.78
CA THR A 138 21.05 -4.74 -6.97
C THR A 138 20.29 -5.47 -8.10
N ALA A 139 20.88 -6.56 -8.60
CA ALA A 139 20.26 -7.42 -9.61
C ALA A 139 18.92 -8.04 -9.15
N GLN A 140 18.66 -8.08 -7.84
CA GLN A 140 17.39 -8.55 -7.25
C GLN A 140 16.30 -7.49 -7.22
N GLN A 141 16.62 -6.23 -7.48
CA GLN A 141 15.67 -5.12 -7.51
C GLN A 141 15.08 -4.99 -8.92
N ILE A 142 14.28 -5.97 -9.28
CA ILE A 142 13.60 -6.08 -10.57
C ILE A 142 12.08 -6.13 -10.36
N ASN A 143 11.33 -5.87 -11.42
CA ASN A 143 9.89 -6.10 -11.44
C ASN A 143 9.61 -7.60 -11.48
N LEU A 144 9.01 -8.14 -10.42
CA LEU A 144 8.68 -9.57 -10.34
C LEU A 144 7.47 -9.96 -11.19
N ALA A 145 6.69 -8.99 -11.69
CA ALA A 145 5.55 -9.27 -12.57
C ALA A 145 5.97 -9.90 -13.91
N ASP A 146 7.20 -9.62 -14.35
CA ASP A 146 7.73 -10.09 -15.63
C ASP A 146 8.51 -11.42 -15.50
N GLN A 147 8.56 -11.99 -14.28
CA GLN A 147 9.32 -13.20 -13.99
C GLN A 147 8.41 -14.42 -13.95
N PRO A 148 8.65 -15.46 -14.77
CA PRO A 148 7.79 -16.64 -14.85
C PRO A 148 7.62 -17.38 -13.51
N GLU A 149 8.64 -17.41 -12.66
CA GLU A 149 8.59 -18.05 -11.34
C GLU A 149 7.59 -17.40 -10.38
N TYR A 150 7.21 -16.13 -10.62
CA TYR A 150 6.23 -15.42 -9.81
C TYR A 150 4.83 -15.34 -10.45
N ALA A 151 4.58 -16.03 -11.57
CA ALA A 151 3.31 -16.00 -12.29
C ALA A 151 2.10 -16.35 -11.38
N THR A 152 2.24 -17.39 -10.55
CA THR A 152 1.19 -17.77 -9.59
C THR A 152 0.94 -16.68 -8.55
N GLN A 153 2.00 -16.09 -8.02
CA GLN A 153 1.89 -15.00 -7.05
C GLN A 153 1.26 -13.75 -7.67
N LEU A 154 1.65 -13.43 -8.91
CA LEU A 154 1.06 -12.33 -9.66
C LEU A 154 -0.45 -12.53 -9.83
N GLN A 155 -0.88 -13.71 -10.26
CA GLN A 155 -2.29 -14.04 -10.43
C GLN A 155 -3.08 -13.92 -9.13
N GLN A 156 -2.53 -14.39 -8.01
CA GLN A 156 -3.16 -14.24 -6.69
C GLN A 156 -3.33 -12.78 -6.30
N MET A 157 -2.31 -11.95 -6.53
CA MET A 157 -2.37 -10.53 -6.20
C MET A 157 -3.31 -9.76 -7.14
N GLN A 158 -3.42 -10.13 -8.40
CA GLN A 158 -4.41 -9.57 -9.34
C GLN A 158 -5.84 -9.91 -8.92
N GLN A 159 -6.10 -11.16 -8.52
CA GLN A 159 -7.39 -11.56 -7.99
C GLN A 159 -7.75 -10.79 -6.70
N LEU A 160 -6.77 -10.63 -5.80
CA LEU A 160 -6.92 -9.86 -4.58
C LEU A 160 -7.24 -8.38 -4.88
N LEU A 161 -6.52 -7.76 -5.83
CA LEU A 161 -6.77 -6.38 -6.25
C LEU A 161 -8.20 -6.23 -6.79
N LYS A 162 -8.62 -7.15 -7.66
CA LYS A 162 -9.98 -7.15 -8.20
C LYS A 162 -11.05 -7.29 -7.12
N ALA A 163 -10.84 -8.18 -6.14
CA ALA A 163 -11.75 -8.37 -5.03
C ALA A 163 -11.86 -7.10 -4.15
N GLU A 164 -10.75 -6.42 -3.85
CA GLU A 164 -10.75 -5.17 -3.09
C GLU A 164 -11.42 -4.02 -3.85
N MET A 165 -11.20 -3.92 -5.16
CA MET A 165 -11.89 -2.95 -6.00
C MET A 165 -13.42 -3.16 -5.97
N GLN A 166 -13.87 -4.41 -6.06
CA GLN A 166 -15.31 -4.75 -5.98
C GLN A 166 -15.87 -4.43 -4.58
N ARG A 167 -15.15 -4.83 -3.53
CA ARG A 167 -15.56 -4.57 -2.13
C ARG A 167 -15.72 -3.07 -1.84
N LEU A 168 -14.88 -2.24 -2.45
CA LEU A 168 -14.86 -0.78 -2.25
C LEU A 168 -15.66 -0.01 -3.29
N ASN A 169 -16.35 -0.70 -4.21
CA ASN A 169 -17.09 -0.09 -5.31
C ASN A 169 -16.23 0.87 -6.15
N ASP A 170 -14.94 0.53 -6.37
CA ASP A 170 -14.07 1.33 -7.22
C ASP A 170 -14.62 1.30 -8.66
N PRO A 171 -14.91 2.47 -9.27
CA PRO A 171 -15.47 2.52 -10.61
C PRO A 171 -14.47 2.14 -11.71
N ALA A 172 -13.18 2.00 -11.40
CA ALA A 172 -12.18 1.60 -12.36
C ALA A 172 -12.30 0.09 -12.64
N LEU A 173 -12.66 -0.26 -13.86
CA LEU A 173 -12.60 -1.65 -14.31
C LEU A 173 -11.15 -1.91 -14.79
N LEU A 174 -10.42 -2.72 -14.04
CA LEU A 174 -9.13 -3.25 -14.48
C LEU A 174 -9.36 -4.64 -15.07
N GLU A 175 -9.08 -4.78 -16.34
CA GLU A 175 -8.86 -6.06 -17.01
C GLU A 175 -7.37 -6.38 -16.88
N PHE A 176 -7.06 -7.59 -16.44
CA PHE A 176 -5.69 -8.08 -16.27
C PHE A 176 -5.37 -9.10 -17.37
#